data_15a8a189026be450d88d85a794950153
#
_entry.id   15a8a189026be450d88d85a794950153
#
_cell.length_a   1.000
_cell.length_b   1.000
_cell.length_c   1.000
_cell.angle_alpha   90.00
_cell.angle_beta   90.00
_cell.angle_gamma   90.00
#
_symmetry.space_group_name_H-M   'P 1'
#
loop_
_entity.id
_entity.type
_entity.pdbx_description
1 polymer ?
#
loop_
_entity_poly.entity_id
_entity_poly.type
_entity_poly.pdbx_seq_one_letter_code
_entity_poly.pdbx_strand_id
1 'polypeptide(L)'
;MTKKKKTFRSKLEESVADILDKVGAKYEYETHKVAYTIQHHYNPDFCLVNGVMLETKGYWDAEDRRKILAVVRDNPDIDLRMVFQAPFNKISKKSKTTYAQWCEKHNIKWAAAHAIPIDWLR
;
A
#
# COMPACT_ATOMS: atom_id res chain seq x y z
N MET A 1 27.60 -19.25 -35.00
CA MET A 1 26.60 -18.46 -34.23
C MET A 1 26.97 -18.41 -32.77
N THR A 2 27.27 -17.22 -32.26
CA THR A 2 27.55 -17.03 -30.88
C THR A 2 26.23 -17.00 -30.08
N LYS A 3 26.05 -17.94 -29.17
CA LYS A 3 24.95 -17.88 -28.22
C LYS A 3 25.16 -16.68 -27.30
N LYS A 4 24.14 -15.83 -27.17
CA LYS A 4 24.18 -14.74 -26.23
C LYS A 4 24.27 -15.31 -24.82
N LYS A 5 25.30 -14.91 -24.05
CA LYS A 5 25.51 -15.37 -22.70
C LYS A 5 24.39 -14.83 -21.79
N LYS A 6 23.67 -15.73 -21.11
CA LYS A 6 22.65 -15.37 -20.13
C LYS A 6 23.31 -14.89 -18.86
N THR A 7 22.79 -13.82 -18.28
CA THR A 7 23.26 -13.31 -17.00
C THR A 7 22.30 -13.76 -15.90
N PHE A 8 22.81 -14.48 -14.92
CA PHE A 8 22.04 -14.97 -13.78
C PHE A 8 22.33 -14.12 -12.54
N ARG A 9 21.34 -14.05 -11.64
CA ARG A 9 21.45 -13.23 -10.43
C ARG A 9 22.34 -13.83 -9.35
N SER A 10 22.56 -15.16 -9.41
CA SER A 10 23.37 -15.84 -8.39
C SER A 10 24.15 -16.98 -9.02
N LYS A 11 25.20 -17.41 -8.30
CA LYS A 11 25.97 -18.58 -8.72
C LYS A 11 25.16 -19.88 -8.63
N LEU A 12 24.22 -19.96 -7.72
CA LEU A 12 23.32 -21.10 -7.61
C LEU A 12 22.44 -21.21 -8.85
N GLU A 13 21.85 -20.10 -9.30
CA GLU A 13 21.05 -20.07 -10.52
C GLU A 13 21.90 -20.49 -11.73
N GLU A 14 23.12 -19.97 -11.81
CA GLU A 14 24.07 -20.33 -12.86
C GLU A 14 24.38 -21.82 -12.84
N SER A 15 24.61 -22.42 -11.67
CA SER A 15 24.86 -23.85 -11.51
C SER A 15 23.67 -24.68 -11.97
N VAL A 16 22.46 -24.27 -11.63
CA VAL A 16 21.24 -24.96 -12.06
C VAL A 16 21.08 -24.87 -13.57
N ALA A 17 21.33 -23.68 -14.16
CA ALA A 17 21.29 -23.50 -15.60
C ALA A 17 22.27 -24.44 -16.32
N ASP A 18 23.48 -24.60 -15.78
CA ASP A 18 24.48 -25.51 -16.33
C ASP A 18 23.99 -26.96 -16.31
N ILE A 19 23.32 -27.39 -15.25
CA ILE A 19 22.73 -28.72 -15.15
C ILE A 19 21.64 -28.91 -16.20
N LEU A 20 20.76 -27.90 -16.33
CA LEU A 20 19.67 -27.93 -17.31
C LEU A 20 20.23 -28.02 -18.75
N ASP A 21 21.28 -27.26 -19.02
CA ASP A 21 21.93 -27.27 -20.33
C ASP A 21 22.58 -28.65 -20.64
N LYS A 22 23.20 -29.25 -19.63
CA LYS A 22 23.88 -30.56 -19.81
C LYS A 22 22.92 -31.69 -20.12
N VAL A 23 21.72 -31.65 -19.55
CA VAL A 23 20.70 -32.69 -19.81
C VAL A 23 19.80 -32.34 -20.99
N GLY A 24 20.06 -31.20 -21.64
CA GLY A 24 19.28 -30.78 -22.82
C GLY A 24 17.89 -30.27 -22.49
N ALA A 25 17.65 -29.88 -21.23
CA ALA A 25 16.37 -29.29 -20.84
C ALA A 25 16.24 -27.90 -21.46
N LYS A 26 15.09 -27.63 -22.08
CA LYS A 26 14.79 -26.29 -22.58
C LYS A 26 14.15 -25.48 -21.49
N TYR A 27 14.60 -24.25 -21.31
CA TYR A 27 14.06 -23.36 -20.28
C TYR A 27 14.12 -21.90 -20.71
N GLU A 28 13.31 -21.08 -20.04
CA GLU A 28 13.40 -19.64 -20.11
C GLU A 28 13.77 -19.14 -18.72
N TYR A 29 14.56 -18.08 -18.67
CA TYR A 29 15.01 -17.50 -17.40
C TYR A 29 14.26 -16.19 -17.14
N GLU A 30 13.47 -16.14 -16.06
CA GLU A 30 12.76 -14.95 -15.59
C GLU A 30 11.92 -14.24 -16.65
N THR A 31 11.36 -14.98 -17.60
CA THR A 31 10.50 -14.40 -18.64
C THR A 31 9.02 -14.52 -18.32
N HIS A 32 8.66 -15.44 -17.42
CA HIS A 32 7.28 -15.68 -17.04
C HIS A 32 6.93 -14.89 -15.79
N LYS A 33 5.74 -14.30 -15.78
CA LYS A 33 5.20 -13.60 -14.62
C LYS A 33 3.99 -14.36 -14.12
N VAL A 34 4.02 -14.71 -12.84
CA VAL A 34 2.92 -15.41 -12.19
C VAL A 34 2.31 -14.46 -11.16
N ALA A 35 1.06 -14.07 -11.39
CA ALA A 35 0.35 -13.18 -10.47
C ALA A 35 -0.04 -13.93 -9.20
N TYR A 36 0.06 -13.25 -8.07
CA TYR A 36 -0.44 -13.79 -6.80
C TYR A 36 -0.98 -12.67 -5.93
N THR A 37 -1.87 -13.04 -5.02
CA THR A 37 -2.50 -12.10 -4.10
C THR A 37 -2.26 -12.55 -2.68
N ILE A 38 -1.88 -11.61 -1.82
CA ILE A 38 -1.76 -11.85 -0.38
C ILE A 38 -2.83 -11.04 0.32
N GLN A 39 -3.60 -11.70 1.18
CA GLN A 39 -4.59 -11.02 2.00
C GLN A 39 -3.91 -10.43 3.23
N HIS A 40 -4.11 -9.13 3.45
CA HIS A 40 -3.65 -8.42 4.63
C HIS A 40 -4.83 -8.07 5.52
N HIS A 41 -4.57 -7.93 6.81
CA HIS A 41 -5.54 -7.42 7.76
C HIS A 41 -5.11 -6.04 8.25
N TYR A 42 -6.09 -5.17 8.48
CA TYR A 42 -5.88 -3.81 8.93
C TYR A 42 -6.68 -3.58 10.22
N ASN A 43 -6.02 -3.05 11.22
CA ASN A 43 -6.64 -2.71 12.50
C ASN A 43 -6.69 -1.19 12.65
N PRO A 44 -7.88 -0.56 12.55
CA PRO A 44 -8.01 0.87 12.85
C PRO A 44 -7.58 1.15 14.29
N ASP A 45 -7.06 2.36 14.55
CA ASP A 45 -6.62 2.73 15.90
C ASP A 45 -7.76 2.69 16.92
N PHE A 46 -8.95 3.17 16.52
CA PHE A 46 -10.12 3.20 17.41
C PHE A 46 -11.36 2.75 16.65
N CYS A 47 -12.10 1.85 17.25
CA CYS A 47 -13.41 1.44 16.76
C CYS A 47 -14.45 1.87 17.78
N LEU A 48 -15.25 2.89 17.46
CA LEU A 48 -16.23 3.45 18.36
C LEU A 48 -17.51 2.59 18.37
N VAL A 49 -18.24 2.63 19.47
CA VAL A 49 -19.48 1.84 19.59
C VAL A 49 -20.55 2.27 18.60
N ASN A 50 -20.48 3.50 18.07
CA ASN A 50 -21.40 3.98 17.05
C ASN A 50 -21.05 3.49 15.63
N GLY A 51 -20.01 2.68 15.48
CA GLY A 51 -19.59 2.14 14.19
C GLY A 51 -18.52 2.96 13.46
N VAL A 52 -18.19 4.15 13.96
CA VAL A 52 -17.12 4.97 13.37
C VAL A 52 -15.77 4.38 13.73
N MET A 53 -14.89 4.25 12.73
CA MET A 53 -13.50 3.83 12.93
C MET A 53 -12.59 5.02 12.71
N LEU A 54 -11.67 5.24 13.65
CA LEU A 54 -10.74 6.36 13.57
C LEU A 54 -9.31 5.85 13.38
N GLU A 55 -8.62 6.44 12.42
CA GLU A 55 -7.19 6.22 12.22
C GLU A 55 -6.47 7.54 12.45
N THR A 56 -5.48 7.53 13.35
CA THR A 56 -4.74 8.74 13.73
C THR A 56 -3.38 8.77 13.06
N LYS A 57 -3.00 9.91 12.49
CA LYS A 57 -1.71 10.08 11.81
C LYS A 57 -1.08 11.43 12.12
N GLY A 58 0.20 11.38 12.47
CA GLY A 58 1.05 12.57 12.45
C GLY A 58 1.67 12.71 11.07
N TYR A 59 2.59 11.80 10.73
CA TYR A 59 3.16 11.70 9.39
C TYR A 59 2.42 10.61 8.60
N TRP A 60 2.08 10.93 7.34
CA TRP A 60 1.25 10.04 6.51
C TRP A 60 1.86 9.93 5.12
N ASP A 61 2.68 8.92 4.90
CA ASP A 61 3.43 8.75 3.66
C ASP A 61 2.58 8.10 2.55
N ALA A 62 3.18 7.96 1.37
CA ALA A 62 2.50 7.41 0.21
C ALA A 62 2.07 5.95 0.42
N GLU A 63 2.87 5.16 1.11
CA GLU A 63 2.54 3.77 1.41
C GLU A 63 1.33 3.66 2.33
N ASP A 64 1.29 4.49 3.38
CA ASP A 64 0.14 4.57 4.29
C ASP A 64 -1.13 4.99 3.53
N ARG A 65 -1.01 5.97 2.64
CA ARG A 65 -2.16 6.43 1.84
C ARG A 65 -2.69 5.34 0.92
N ARG A 66 -1.81 4.59 0.25
CA ARG A 66 -2.21 3.47 -0.60
C ARG A 66 -2.92 2.38 0.20
N LYS A 67 -2.43 2.11 1.40
CA LYS A 67 -3.04 1.14 2.31
C LYS A 67 -4.47 1.55 2.67
N ILE A 68 -4.69 2.79 3.04
CA ILE A 68 -6.02 3.30 3.39
C ILE A 68 -6.97 3.21 2.19
N LEU A 69 -6.50 3.57 0.99
CA LEU A 69 -7.32 3.42 -0.22
C LEU A 69 -7.73 1.97 -0.45
N ALA A 70 -6.81 1.03 -0.28
CA ALA A 70 -7.09 -0.39 -0.46
C ALA A 70 -8.11 -0.88 0.58
N VAL A 71 -7.96 -0.46 1.84
CA VAL A 71 -8.88 -0.84 2.92
C VAL A 71 -10.30 -0.34 2.62
N VAL A 72 -10.44 0.92 2.24
CA VAL A 72 -11.74 1.52 1.95
C VAL A 72 -12.37 0.88 0.70
N ARG A 73 -11.56 0.65 -0.33
CA ARG A 73 -12.04 0.01 -1.57
C ARG A 73 -12.57 -1.40 -1.31
N ASP A 74 -11.83 -2.18 -0.51
CA ASP A 74 -12.17 -3.59 -0.26
C ASP A 74 -13.23 -3.77 0.83
N ASN A 75 -13.53 -2.70 1.57
CA ASN A 75 -14.52 -2.70 2.66
C ASN A 75 -15.45 -1.49 2.52
N PRO A 76 -16.33 -1.47 1.50
CA PRO A 76 -17.14 -0.28 1.22
C PRO A 76 -18.14 0.07 2.33
N ASP A 77 -18.44 -0.85 3.23
CA ASP A 77 -19.44 -0.64 4.29
C ASP A 77 -18.84 -0.08 5.60
N ILE A 78 -17.51 0.02 5.71
CA ILE A 78 -16.91 0.59 6.92
C ILE A 78 -16.94 2.12 6.87
N ASP A 79 -17.01 2.71 8.07
CA ASP A 79 -16.96 4.17 8.24
C ASP A 79 -15.60 4.54 8.83
N LEU A 80 -14.58 4.55 7.98
CA LEU A 80 -13.22 4.89 8.38
C LEU A 80 -12.96 6.38 8.16
N ARG A 81 -12.56 7.07 9.22
CA ARG A 81 -12.27 8.51 9.21
C ARG A 81 -10.87 8.76 9.71
N MET A 82 -10.21 9.75 9.13
CA MET A 82 -8.84 10.12 9.48
C MET A 82 -8.81 11.23 10.51
N VAL A 83 -7.93 11.12 11.47
CA VAL A 83 -7.67 12.17 12.48
C VAL A 83 -6.18 12.52 12.37
N PHE A 84 -5.90 13.78 12.01
CA PHE A 84 -4.53 14.23 11.77
C PHE A 84 -4.05 15.20 12.84
N GLN A 85 -2.79 15.05 13.24
CA GLN A 85 -2.13 16.05 14.05
C GLN A 85 -1.97 17.37 13.27
N ALA A 86 -1.60 17.27 11.99
CA ALA A 86 -1.37 18.41 11.11
C ALA A 86 -2.03 18.19 9.75
N PRO A 87 -3.37 18.39 9.64
CA PRO A 87 -4.12 18.03 8.42
C PRO A 87 -3.72 18.84 7.19
N PHE A 88 -3.10 19.99 7.35
CA PHE A 88 -2.71 20.85 6.25
C PHE A 88 -1.26 20.64 5.80
N ASN A 89 -0.57 19.63 6.35
CA ASN A 89 0.72 19.21 5.81
C ASN A 89 0.53 18.67 4.39
N LYS A 90 1.50 18.98 3.53
CA LYS A 90 1.51 18.48 2.15
C LYS A 90 1.84 17.00 2.12
N ILE A 91 1.26 16.29 1.16
CA ILE A 91 1.50 14.84 1.02
C ILE A 91 2.93 14.53 0.58
N SER A 92 3.62 15.49 -0.04
CA SER A 92 5.03 15.37 -0.41
C SER A 92 5.63 16.77 -0.63
N LYS A 93 6.95 16.85 -0.71
CA LYS A 93 7.64 18.11 -0.94
C LYS A 93 7.26 18.78 -2.28
N LYS A 94 6.95 17.96 -3.29
CA LYS A 94 6.64 18.45 -4.64
C LYS A 94 5.16 18.69 -4.87
N SER A 95 4.31 18.28 -3.95
CA SER A 95 2.86 18.39 -4.10
C SER A 95 2.33 19.63 -3.38
N LYS A 96 1.27 20.21 -3.92
CA LYS A 96 0.50 21.26 -3.25
C LYS A 96 -0.67 20.69 -2.47
N THR A 97 -0.96 19.39 -2.63
CA THR A 97 -2.07 18.70 -1.98
C THR A 97 -1.74 18.44 -0.52
N THR A 98 -2.63 18.86 0.38
CA THR A 98 -2.54 18.56 1.81
C THR A 98 -3.17 17.21 2.14
N TYR A 99 -2.94 16.68 3.34
CA TYR A 99 -3.61 15.48 3.84
C TYR A 99 -5.13 15.64 3.78
N ALA A 100 -5.63 16.79 4.23
CA ALA A 100 -7.06 17.10 4.21
C ALA A 100 -7.62 17.07 2.80
N GLN A 101 -6.97 17.73 1.86
CA GLN A 101 -7.39 17.76 0.46
C GLN A 101 -7.36 16.38 -0.18
N TRP A 102 -6.36 15.57 0.15
CA TRP A 102 -6.28 14.21 -0.33
C TRP A 102 -7.47 13.38 0.14
N CYS A 103 -7.83 13.50 1.43
CA CYS A 103 -9.00 12.83 1.98
C CYS A 103 -10.28 13.27 1.28
N GLU A 104 -10.47 14.57 1.06
CA GLU A 104 -11.63 15.12 0.37
C GLU A 104 -11.74 14.57 -1.05
N LYS A 105 -10.62 14.50 -1.76
CA LYS A 105 -10.56 13.93 -3.11
C LYS A 105 -11.02 12.47 -3.15
N HIS A 106 -10.73 11.72 -2.11
CA HIS A 106 -11.05 10.30 -2.02
C HIS A 106 -12.29 10.00 -1.17
N ASN A 107 -13.08 11.01 -0.84
CA ASN A 107 -14.32 10.89 -0.05
C ASN A 107 -14.10 10.25 1.31
N ILE A 108 -12.98 10.55 1.95
CA ILE A 108 -12.65 10.10 3.30
C ILE A 108 -12.82 11.29 4.24
N LYS A 109 -13.63 11.14 5.27
CA LYS A 109 -13.82 12.20 6.28
C LYS A 109 -12.56 12.35 7.12
N TRP A 110 -12.23 13.58 7.47
CA TRP A 110 -11.05 13.88 8.26
C TRP A 110 -11.36 14.95 9.29
N ALA A 111 -10.56 14.97 10.34
CA ALA A 111 -10.59 16.03 11.36
C ALA A 111 -9.17 16.26 11.88
N ALA A 112 -8.94 17.44 12.41
CA ALA A 112 -7.74 17.70 13.21
C ALA A 112 -7.92 17.08 14.60
N ALA A 113 -6.82 16.55 15.17
CA ALA A 113 -6.88 15.88 16.48
C ALA A 113 -7.41 16.78 17.59
N HIS A 114 -7.14 18.10 17.50
CA HIS A 114 -7.60 19.08 18.50
C HIS A 114 -9.02 19.59 18.21
N ALA A 115 -9.67 19.15 17.14
CA ALA A 115 -10.99 19.65 16.73
C ALA A 115 -11.84 18.54 16.10
N ILE A 116 -11.89 17.39 16.75
CA ILE A 116 -12.76 16.28 16.32
C ILE A 116 -14.21 16.68 16.55
N PRO A 117 -15.08 16.63 15.51
CA PRO A 117 -16.50 16.95 15.71
C PRO A 117 -17.15 16.04 16.74
N ILE A 118 -17.91 16.62 17.67
CA ILE A 118 -18.55 15.84 18.74
C ILE A 118 -19.53 14.80 18.15
N ASP A 119 -20.12 15.08 17.00
CA ASP A 119 -21.05 14.16 16.33
C ASP A 119 -20.37 12.86 15.88
N TRP A 120 -19.05 12.88 15.69
CA TRP A 120 -18.30 11.67 15.37
C TRP A 120 -18.22 10.70 16.55
N LEU A 121 -18.34 11.23 17.76
CA LEU A 121 -18.04 10.52 19.01
C LEU A 121 -19.31 10.03 19.74
N ARG A 122 -20.47 10.32 19.21
CA ARG A 122 -21.75 9.97 19.82
C ARG A 122 -22.42 8.76 19.18
#